data_a3e08d2a471d465a790f22f267453415
#
_entry.id   a3e08d2a471d465a790f22f267453415
#
_cell.length_a   1.000
_cell.length_b   1.000
_cell.length_c   1.000
_cell.angle_alpha   90.00
_cell.angle_beta   90.00
_cell.angle_gamma   90.00
#
_symmetry.space_group_name_H-M   'P 1'
#
loop_
_entity.id
_entity.type
_entity.pdbx_description
1 polymer ?
#
loop_
_entity_poly.entity_id
_entity_poly.type
_entity_poly.pdbx_seq_one_letter_code
_entity_poly.pdbx_strand_id
1 'polypeptide(L)'
;WYRSRGLGDVYKRQIVHSMVEFVDGSYKAHLGLPDMKVPIQYALTFPERKDSSVGSLDFDNLNLDFQKPDLERYPILSLVEELINLGGNRVAAMSMANDYIVQKFLDQKISFNEIFSLIKEVVDEFASDDLPSLEELFILDKNIQLYLDPN
;
A
#
# COMPACT_ATOMS: atom_id res chain seq x y z
N TRP A 1 -12.79 1.76 -4.26
CA TRP A 1 -11.70 0.76 -4.36
C TRP A 1 -10.51 1.39 -5.06
N TYR A 2 -9.40 1.41 -4.35
CA TYR A 2 -8.14 1.91 -4.87
C TYR A 2 -7.37 0.77 -5.53
N ARG A 3 -7.11 0.86 -6.82
CA ARG A 3 -6.22 -0.05 -7.53
C ARG A 3 -5.07 0.75 -8.12
N SER A 4 -3.98 0.92 -7.36
CA SER A 4 -2.73 1.43 -7.90
C SER A 4 -1.99 0.27 -8.57
N ARG A 5 -1.71 0.39 -9.88
CA ARG A 5 -0.94 -0.59 -10.63
C ARG A 5 0.27 0.09 -11.23
N GLY A 6 1.44 -0.34 -10.87
CA GLY A 6 2.63 0.03 -11.61
C GLY A 6 3.93 -0.33 -10.93
N LEU A 7 4.57 -1.37 -11.44
CA LEU A 7 5.99 -1.61 -11.29
C LEU A 7 6.60 -1.66 -12.68
N GLY A 8 7.38 -0.67 -13.00
CA GLY A 8 8.12 -0.56 -14.24
C GLY A 8 8.22 0.89 -14.67
N ASP A 9 9.42 1.35 -14.84
CA ASP A 9 9.80 2.70 -15.17
C ASP A 9 9.29 3.75 -14.16
N VAL A 10 10.01 3.86 -13.08
CA VAL A 10 9.71 4.66 -11.87
C VAL A 10 9.34 6.11 -12.19
N TYR A 11 9.79 6.66 -13.29
CA TYR A 11 9.59 8.07 -13.66
C TYR A 11 8.24 8.38 -14.31
N LYS A 12 7.73 7.51 -15.19
CA LYS A 12 6.48 7.78 -15.93
C LYS A 12 5.21 7.36 -15.20
N ARG A 13 5.30 6.40 -14.28
CA ARG A 13 4.14 5.82 -13.58
C ARG A 13 3.78 6.53 -12.28
N GLN A 14 4.60 7.42 -11.79
CA GLN A 14 4.32 8.24 -10.61
C GLN A 14 3.37 9.42 -10.89
N ILE A 15 3.01 9.65 -12.15
CA ILE A 15 2.08 10.72 -12.56
C ILE A 15 0.66 10.43 -12.09
N VAL A 16 0.22 9.18 -12.13
CA VAL A 16 -1.08 8.76 -11.58
C VAL A 16 -0.89 8.43 -10.10
N HIS A 17 -1.31 9.35 -9.22
CA HIS A 17 -1.17 9.19 -7.77
C HIS A 17 -2.27 8.31 -7.17
N SER A 18 -3.49 8.42 -7.71
CA SER A 18 -4.63 7.62 -7.29
C SER A 18 -5.63 7.46 -8.41
N MET A 19 -6.37 6.36 -8.40
CA MET A 19 -7.45 6.11 -9.34
C MET A 19 -8.55 5.32 -8.63
N VAL A 20 -9.79 5.76 -8.78
CA VAL A 20 -10.98 5.12 -8.21
C VAL A 20 -11.84 4.62 -9.35
N GLU A 21 -12.23 3.35 -9.28
CA GLU A 21 -13.23 2.74 -10.14
C GLU A 21 -14.59 2.78 -9.42
N PHE A 22 -15.60 3.28 -10.11
CA PHE A 22 -16.97 3.28 -9.61
C PHE A 22 -17.73 2.05 -10.06
N VAL A 23 -18.87 1.77 -9.41
CA VAL A 23 -19.71 0.60 -9.70
C VAL A 23 -20.31 0.61 -11.11
N ASP A 24 -20.37 1.77 -11.76
CA ASP A 24 -20.82 1.94 -13.15
C ASP A 24 -19.70 1.72 -14.18
N GLY A 25 -18.49 1.34 -13.72
CA GLY A 25 -17.31 1.13 -14.57
C GLY A 25 -16.58 2.43 -14.97
N SER A 26 -17.00 3.59 -14.50
CA SER A 26 -16.29 4.85 -14.72
C SER A 26 -15.08 4.99 -13.77
N TYR A 27 -14.09 5.81 -14.16
CA TYR A 27 -12.86 6.02 -13.39
C TYR A 27 -12.64 7.50 -13.10
N LYS A 28 -12.15 7.79 -11.90
CA LYS A 28 -11.63 9.11 -11.55
C LYS A 28 -10.18 8.95 -11.10
N ALA A 29 -9.28 9.72 -11.73
CA ALA A 29 -7.85 9.68 -11.43
C ALA A 29 -7.33 11.04 -10.96
N HIS A 30 -6.39 11.02 -10.01
CA HIS A 30 -5.61 12.17 -9.61
C HIS A 30 -4.23 12.07 -10.25
N LEU A 31 -3.91 13.02 -11.11
CA LEU A 31 -2.64 13.12 -11.82
C LEU A 31 -1.89 14.37 -11.37
N GLY A 32 -0.56 14.26 -11.29
CA GLY A 32 0.31 15.38 -10.94
C GLY A 32 1.78 15.02 -11.11
N LEU A 33 2.65 16.01 -11.02
CA LEU A 33 4.08 15.75 -10.89
C LEU A 33 4.36 15.07 -9.54
N PRO A 34 5.32 14.13 -9.46
CA PRO A 34 5.64 13.40 -8.23
C PRO A 34 6.44 14.27 -7.26
N ASP A 35 5.77 15.26 -6.66
CA ASP A 35 6.36 16.16 -5.66
C ASP A 35 5.43 16.24 -4.43
N MET A 36 5.96 15.85 -3.27
CA MET A 36 5.24 15.86 -1.99
C MET A 36 4.83 17.26 -1.51
N LYS A 37 5.42 18.33 -2.05
CA LYS A 37 5.01 19.70 -1.73
C LYS A 37 3.53 19.95 -2.06
N VAL A 38 3.03 19.37 -3.16
CA VAL A 38 1.64 19.55 -3.60
C VAL A 38 0.63 19.03 -2.57
N PRO A 39 0.67 17.74 -2.15
CA PRO A 39 -0.29 17.24 -1.16
C PRO A 39 -0.08 17.87 0.21
N ILE A 40 1.15 18.19 0.63
CA ILE A 40 1.41 18.87 1.89
C ILE A 40 0.82 20.29 1.88
N GLN A 41 1.08 21.05 0.82
CA GLN A 41 0.50 22.40 0.66
C GLN A 41 -1.03 22.33 0.72
N TYR A 42 -1.67 21.41 0.00
CA TYR A 42 -3.12 21.28 0.01
C TYR A 42 -3.67 20.88 1.37
N ALA A 43 -2.99 20.01 2.11
CA ALA A 43 -3.39 19.66 3.47
C ALA A 43 -3.38 20.88 4.41
N LEU A 44 -2.42 21.79 4.23
CA LEU A 44 -2.29 23.02 5.02
C LEU A 44 -3.28 24.12 4.60
N THR A 45 -3.72 24.16 3.35
CA THR A 45 -4.60 25.20 2.80
C THR A 45 -6.04 24.74 2.59
N PHE A 46 -6.34 23.49 2.92
CA PHE A 46 -7.67 22.92 2.72
C PHE A 46 -8.79 23.84 3.24
N PRO A 47 -9.89 24.04 2.49
CA PRO A 47 -10.23 23.39 1.22
C PRO A 47 -9.69 24.12 -0.04
N GLU A 48 -8.96 25.20 0.12
CA GLU A 48 -8.47 26.01 -0.99
C GLU A 48 -7.23 25.40 -1.65
N ARG A 49 -7.16 25.48 -2.99
CA ARG A 49 -5.95 25.18 -3.74
C ARG A 49 -5.20 26.47 -4.02
N LYS A 50 -3.96 26.53 -3.56
CA LYS A 50 -3.05 27.67 -3.76
C LYS A 50 -2.03 27.35 -4.86
N ASP A 51 -1.48 28.39 -5.47
CA ASP A 51 -0.40 28.26 -6.43
C ASP A 51 0.80 27.57 -5.79
N SER A 52 1.43 26.69 -6.52
CA SER A 52 2.58 25.91 -6.11
C SER A 52 3.79 26.26 -6.98
N SER A 53 4.99 26.18 -6.38
CA SER A 53 6.26 26.25 -7.14
C SER A 53 6.51 24.98 -7.99
N VAL A 54 5.67 23.95 -7.84
CA VAL A 54 5.72 22.74 -8.65
C VAL A 54 5.02 23.02 -9.98
N GLY A 55 5.69 22.70 -11.09
CA GLY A 55 5.15 22.90 -12.43
C GLY A 55 3.88 22.09 -12.69
N SER A 56 3.31 22.25 -13.87
CA SER A 56 2.18 21.47 -14.36
C SER A 56 2.64 20.27 -15.22
N LEU A 57 1.76 19.28 -15.38
CA LEU A 57 1.98 18.19 -16.33
C LEU A 57 1.90 18.72 -17.78
N ASP A 58 2.84 18.29 -18.61
CA ASP A 58 2.78 18.49 -20.06
C ASP A 58 2.01 17.32 -20.69
N PHE A 59 0.74 17.55 -20.98
CA PHE A 59 -0.14 16.53 -21.57
C PHE A 59 0.17 16.25 -23.04
N ASP A 60 0.84 17.14 -23.75
CA ASP A 60 1.15 16.96 -25.18
C ASP A 60 2.20 15.85 -25.38
N ASN A 61 3.06 15.64 -24.37
CA ASN A 61 4.12 14.63 -24.38
C ASN A 61 3.88 13.48 -23.37
N LEU A 62 2.66 13.41 -22.79
CA LEU A 62 2.33 12.39 -21.80
C LEU A 62 1.75 11.15 -22.46
N ASN A 63 2.42 10.00 -22.24
CA ASN A 63 1.88 8.69 -22.59
C ASN A 63 1.75 7.83 -21.32
N LEU A 64 0.55 7.30 -21.09
CA LEU A 64 0.22 6.45 -19.93
C LEU A 64 -0.21 5.06 -20.41
N ASP A 65 0.62 4.06 -20.12
CA ASP A 65 0.33 2.66 -20.41
C ASP A 65 -0.21 1.95 -19.17
N PHE A 66 -1.34 1.26 -19.31
CA PHE A 66 -1.95 0.49 -18.25
C PHE A 66 -1.88 -1.00 -18.57
N GLN A 67 -1.33 -1.79 -17.64
CA GLN A 67 -1.20 -3.22 -17.78
C GLN A 67 -1.81 -3.93 -16.56
N LYS A 68 -2.27 -5.16 -16.76
CA LYS A 68 -2.70 -6.01 -15.63
C LYS A 68 -1.49 -6.33 -14.74
N PRO A 69 -1.66 -6.37 -13.40
CA PRO A 69 -0.59 -6.81 -12.53
C PRO A 69 -0.28 -8.29 -12.79
N ASP A 70 1.00 -8.61 -12.72
CA ASP A 70 1.47 -9.99 -12.71
C ASP A 70 1.31 -10.53 -11.28
N LEU A 71 0.26 -11.32 -11.05
CA LEU A 71 -0.07 -11.84 -9.72
C LEU A 71 0.86 -12.99 -9.31
N GLU A 72 1.51 -13.68 -10.26
CA GLU A 72 2.52 -14.70 -9.96
C GLU A 72 3.80 -14.02 -9.43
N ARG A 73 4.20 -12.93 -10.07
CA ARG A 73 5.35 -12.14 -9.63
C ARG A 73 5.10 -11.34 -8.34
N TYR A 74 3.85 -10.91 -8.13
CA TYR A 74 3.44 -10.10 -6.99
C TYR A 74 2.25 -10.70 -6.24
N PRO A 75 2.44 -11.87 -5.60
CA PRO A 75 1.35 -12.61 -4.95
C PRO A 75 0.71 -11.84 -3.77
N ILE A 76 1.42 -10.89 -3.19
CA ILE A 76 0.90 -10.01 -2.14
C ILE A 76 -0.36 -9.24 -2.57
N LEU A 77 -0.50 -8.93 -3.87
CA LEU A 77 -1.68 -8.21 -4.37
C LEU A 77 -2.96 -9.04 -4.25
N SER A 78 -2.87 -10.35 -4.51
CA SER A 78 -4.00 -11.27 -4.32
C SER A 78 -4.32 -11.45 -2.84
N LEU A 79 -3.30 -11.57 -2.00
CA LEU A 79 -3.48 -11.68 -0.54
C LEU A 79 -4.18 -10.44 0.02
N VAL A 80 -3.76 -9.24 -0.36
CA VAL A 80 -4.39 -7.98 0.11
C VAL A 80 -5.87 -7.94 -0.28
N GLU A 81 -6.22 -8.32 -1.51
CA GLU A 81 -7.62 -8.35 -1.97
C GLU A 81 -8.46 -9.35 -1.16
N GLU A 82 -7.91 -10.52 -0.89
CA GLU A 82 -8.53 -11.53 -0.03
C GLU A 82 -8.77 -11.03 1.39
N LEU A 83 -7.73 -10.47 2.04
CA LEU A 83 -7.81 -10.02 3.42
C LEU A 83 -8.78 -8.85 3.62
N ILE A 84 -8.88 -7.94 2.65
CA ILE A 84 -9.87 -6.86 2.67
C ILE A 84 -11.29 -7.42 2.61
N ASN A 85 -11.53 -8.42 1.78
CA ASN A 85 -12.85 -9.03 1.64
C ASN A 85 -13.26 -9.85 2.88
N LEU A 86 -12.30 -10.50 3.53
CA LEU A 86 -12.53 -11.25 4.77
C LEU A 86 -12.76 -10.34 5.99
N GLY A 87 -12.15 -9.15 6.01
CA GLY A 87 -12.32 -8.19 7.10
C GLY A 87 -11.61 -8.58 8.40
N GLY A 88 -12.18 -8.17 9.54
CA GLY A 88 -11.60 -8.42 10.86
C GLY A 88 -10.29 -7.67 11.09
N ASN A 89 -9.35 -8.32 11.82
CA ASN A 89 -8.03 -7.75 12.12
C ASN A 89 -6.96 -8.03 11.05
N ARG A 90 -7.29 -8.78 9.98
CA ARG A 90 -6.33 -9.36 9.01
C ARG A 90 -5.45 -8.33 8.33
N VAL A 91 -6.03 -7.21 7.90
CA VAL A 91 -5.28 -6.13 7.25
C VAL A 91 -4.33 -5.46 8.24
N ALA A 92 -4.73 -5.31 9.51
CA ALA A 92 -3.88 -4.79 10.56
C ALA A 92 -2.70 -5.74 10.83
N ALA A 93 -2.98 -7.04 11.00
CA ALA A 93 -1.95 -8.06 11.19
C ALA A 93 -0.94 -8.08 10.03
N MET A 94 -1.42 -8.02 8.79
CA MET A 94 -0.56 -7.95 7.61
C MET A 94 0.33 -6.69 7.61
N SER A 95 -0.24 -5.53 7.94
CA SER A 95 0.51 -4.26 7.97
C SER A 95 1.61 -4.29 9.02
N MET A 96 1.29 -4.73 10.23
CA MET A 96 2.25 -4.87 11.33
C MET A 96 3.36 -5.88 10.99
N ALA A 97 2.97 -7.05 10.47
CA ALA A 97 3.94 -8.06 10.03
C ALA A 97 4.89 -7.52 8.97
N ASN A 98 4.35 -6.80 7.98
CA ASN A 98 5.16 -6.20 6.91
C ASN A 98 6.24 -5.27 7.46
N ASP A 99 5.93 -4.43 8.44
CA ASP A 99 6.88 -3.47 9.00
C ASP A 99 8.07 -4.19 9.66
N TYR A 100 7.83 -5.21 10.47
CA TYR A 100 8.88 -6.01 11.11
C TYR A 100 9.67 -6.86 10.11
N ILE A 101 8.98 -7.49 9.15
CA ILE A 101 9.60 -8.39 8.17
C ILE A 101 10.47 -7.59 7.18
N VAL A 102 10.01 -6.42 6.74
CA VAL A 102 10.80 -5.53 5.88
C VAL A 102 12.06 -5.05 6.62
N GLN A 103 11.97 -4.75 7.93
CA GLN A 103 13.15 -4.41 8.71
C GLN A 103 14.16 -5.57 8.78
N LYS A 104 13.68 -6.82 8.96
CA LYS A 104 14.55 -8.00 8.91
C LYS A 104 15.25 -8.17 7.56
N PHE A 105 14.57 -7.88 6.47
CA PHE A 105 15.17 -7.88 5.14
C PHE A 105 16.24 -6.78 5.01
N LEU A 106 15.98 -5.57 5.46
CA LEU A 106 16.95 -4.47 5.45
C LEU A 106 18.18 -4.79 6.31
N ASP A 107 18.00 -5.50 7.43
CA ASP A 107 19.06 -6.00 8.29
C ASP A 107 19.77 -7.23 7.72
N GLN A 108 19.42 -7.67 6.49
CA GLN A 108 19.98 -8.86 5.82
C GLN A 108 19.80 -10.19 6.58
N LYS A 109 18.76 -10.28 7.43
CA LYS A 109 18.42 -11.49 8.18
C LYS A 109 17.57 -12.48 7.38
N ILE A 110 16.87 -11.98 6.36
CA ILE A 110 16.02 -12.76 5.46
C ILE A 110 16.23 -12.31 4.01
N SER A 111 15.87 -13.17 3.05
CA SER A 111 15.85 -12.82 1.62
C SER A 111 14.56 -12.12 1.22
N PHE A 112 14.56 -11.44 0.05
CA PHE A 112 13.38 -10.78 -0.48
C PHE A 112 12.21 -11.76 -0.70
N ASN A 113 12.49 -12.98 -1.16
CA ASN A 113 11.45 -13.97 -1.43
C ASN A 113 10.77 -14.50 -0.16
N GLU A 114 11.42 -14.38 1.01
CA GLU A 114 10.83 -14.80 2.29
C GLU A 114 9.83 -13.79 2.84
N ILE A 115 9.83 -12.54 2.39
CA ILE A 115 8.93 -11.50 2.88
C ILE A 115 7.48 -11.95 2.74
N PHE A 116 7.06 -12.39 1.55
CA PHE A 116 5.68 -12.79 1.30
C PHE A 116 5.25 -14.00 2.14
N SER A 117 6.09 -15.03 2.23
CA SER A 117 5.77 -16.25 2.99
C SER A 117 5.63 -15.98 4.47
N LEU A 118 6.50 -15.14 5.04
CA LEU A 118 6.43 -14.75 6.45
C LEU A 118 5.23 -13.87 6.76
N ILE A 119 4.88 -12.92 5.86
CA ILE A 119 3.65 -12.12 6.03
C ILE A 119 2.43 -13.05 6.06
N LYS A 120 2.35 -13.99 5.12
CA LYS A 120 1.23 -14.94 5.06
C LYS A 120 1.15 -15.78 6.31
N GLU A 121 2.27 -16.31 6.80
CA GLU A 121 2.36 -17.11 8.02
C GLU A 121 1.83 -16.32 9.23
N VAL A 122 2.27 -15.06 9.41
CA VAL A 122 1.80 -14.21 10.51
C VAL A 122 0.30 -13.91 10.39
N VAL A 123 -0.19 -13.64 9.19
CA VAL A 123 -1.63 -13.42 8.99
C VAL A 123 -2.43 -14.67 9.32
N ASP A 124 -2.00 -15.85 8.87
CA ASP A 124 -2.69 -17.11 9.13
C ASP A 124 -2.72 -17.43 10.65
N GLU A 125 -1.65 -17.09 11.40
CA GLU A 125 -1.55 -17.32 12.85
C GLU A 125 -2.42 -16.35 13.66
N PHE A 126 -2.47 -15.07 13.29
CA PHE A 126 -3.10 -14.01 14.09
C PHE A 126 -4.45 -13.51 13.55
N ALA A 127 -4.99 -14.12 12.48
CA ALA A 127 -6.25 -13.71 11.87
C ALA A 127 -7.44 -13.88 12.82
N SER A 128 -8.31 -12.87 12.87
CA SER A 128 -9.58 -12.89 13.59
C SER A 128 -10.66 -12.21 12.76
N ASP A 129 -11.90 -12.66 12.89
CA ASP A 129 -13.07 -12.06 12.24
C ASP A 129 -13.54 -10.79 12.96
N ASP A 130 -13.13 -10.61 14.22
CA ASP A 130 -13.52 -9.46 15.02
C ASP A 130 -12.73 -8.20 14.62
N LEU A 131 -13.43 -7.06 14.61
CA LEU A 131 -12.79 -5.76 14.46
C LEU A 131 -12.11 -5.39 15.79
N PRO A 132 -10.79 -5.23 15.82
CA PRO A 132 -10.08 -4.96 17.05
C PRO A 132 -10.31 -3.54 17.55
N SER A 133 -10.38 -3.38 18.86
CA SER A 133 -10.23 -2.10 19.55
C SER A 133 -8.78 -1.58 19.45
N LEU A 134 -8.55 -0.33 19.83
CA LEU A 134 -7.21 0.24 19.82
C LEU A 134 -6.25 -0.53 20.76
N GLU A 135 -6.72 -0.93 21.94
CA GLU A 135 -5.93 -1.72 22.90
C GLU A 135 -5.56 -3.09 22.32
N GLU A 136 -6.50 -3.76 21.66
CA GLU A 136 -6.26 -5.05 21.02
C GLU A 136 -5.27 -4.94 19.87
N LEU A 137 -5.26 -3.83 19.13
CA LEU A 137 -4.24 -3.58 18.11
C LEU A 137 -2.83 -3.47 18.70
N PHE A 138 -2.65 -2.80 19.85
CA PHE A 138 -1.34 -2.75 20.52
C PHE A 138 -0.90 -4.13 21.04
N ILE A 139 -1.85 -4.93 21.51
CA ILE A 139 -1.56 -6.31 21.94
C ILE A 139 -1.16 -7.17 20.73
N LEU A 140 -1.89 -7.05 19.64
CA LEU A 140 -1.61 -7.76 18.38
C LEU A 140 -0.21 -7.42 17.86
N ASP A 141 0.13 -6.12 17.79
CA ASP A 141 1.44 -5.65 17.35
C ASP A 141 2.58 -6.27 18.17
N LYS A 142 2.44 -6.22 19.51
CA LYS A 142 3.42 -6.82 20.42
C LYS A 142 3.55 -8.33 20.25
N ASN A 143 2.44 -9.04 20.04
CA ASN A 143 2.44 -10.48 19.84
C ASN A 143 3.11 -10.87 18.52
N ILE A 144 2.84 -10.12 17.44
CA ILE A 144 3.51 -10.30 16.13
C ILE A 144 5.01 -10.05 16.26
N GLN A 145 5.42 -9.00 16.98
CA GLN A 145 6.83 -8.73 17.22
C GLN A 145 7.52 -9.89 17.94
N LEU A 146 6.92 -10.40 19.02
CA LEU A 146 7.45 -11.55 19.79
C LEU A 146 7.48 -12.84 18.98
N TYR A 147 6.51 -13.04 18.09
CA TYR A 147 6.46 -14.20 17.20
C TYR A 147 7.61 -14.18 16.18
N LEU A 148 7.85 -13.02 15.59
CA LEU A 148 8.90 -12.83 14.59
C LEU A 148 10.31 -12.77 15.19
N ASP A 149 10.47 -12.32 16.44
CA ASP A 149 11.73 -12.25 17.19
C ASP A 149 11.55 -12.92 18.57
N PRO A 150 11.43 -14.24 18.62
CA PRO A 150 11.49 -14.96 19.89
C PRO A 150 12.90 -14.80 20.47
N ASN A 151 13.02 -14.16 21.66
CA ASN A 151 14.27 -13.99 22.39
C ASN A 151 15.04 -15.31 22.59
#